data_8a30045ec9c72a168c1b48f8608b65b3
#
_entry.id   8a30045ec9c72a168c1b48f8608b65b3
#
_cell.length_a   1.000
_cell.length_b   1.000
_cell.length_c   1.000
_cell.angle_alpha   90.00
_cell.angle_beta   90.00
_cell.angle_gamma   90.00
#
_symmetry.space_group_name_H-M   'P 1'
#
loop_
_entity.id
_entity.type
_entity.pdbx_description
1 polymer ?
#
loop_
_entity_poly.entity_id
_entity_poly.type
_entity_poly.pdbx_seq_one_letter_code
_entity_poly.pdbx_strand_id
1 'polypeptide(L)'
;MLVSQYNQILVVISFIVAILAAYTALNMAARVAGSQGVAARVWLAGGGVSMGIGVWAMHFIGMLAMDLSMSMSYNAALTVLSMVISISSSMFALWLVSGEQLRLRRLLPGAVVMGTGIVAMHYTGMAALEVTPGIVWDKTWVAISVVIALAASLAALWLTFRLRQEAARMALMRLGAAITMGIAIAGMHYAGMEAAQFPMSTMVHHHGINGSWLAILVSVVALAILGITLLVSMFDARLQARTSLLASSLAEANRELAQLALHDTLTRLPNRILLEDRLDQAISKADREGSPFALMFMDLDGFKTVNDAYGHDVGDKLLVAVTQRLLLQLKGQYTLARIGGDEFVLLAE
;
A
#
# COMPACT_ATOMS: atom_id res chain seq x y z
N MET A 1 -10.80 11.12 -46.77
CA MET A 1 -10.74 10.99 -45.29
C MET A 1 -10.44 12.35 -44.71
N LEU A 2 -11.14 12.74 -43.65
CA LEU A 2 -10.80 13.94 -42.90
C LEU A 2 -9.45 13.73 -42.20
N VAL A 3 -8.62 14.77 -42.16
CA VAL A 3 -7.36 14.72 -41.40
C VAL A 3 -7.67 15.20 -39.97
N SER A 4 -7.46 14.34 -39.00
CA SER A 4 -7.58 14.70 -37.59
C SER A 4 -6.33 15.42 -37.13
N GLN A 5 -6.50 16.55 -36.43
CA GLN A 5 -5.43 17.20 -35.70
C GLN A 5 -5.63 16.95 -34.19
N TYR A 6 -4.53 16.88 -33.44
CA TYR A 6 -4.62 16.65 -32.00
C TYR A 6 -4.15 17.87 -31.23
N ASN A 7 -4.96 18.29 -30.27
CA ASN A 7 -4.55 19.27 -29.27
C ASN A 7 -3.53 18.65 -28.32
N GLN A 8 -2.26 19.05 -28.45
CA GLN A 8 -1.12 18.49 -27.71
C GLN A 8 -1.29 18.60 -26.19
N ILE A 9 -1.95 19.66 -25.69
CA ILE A 9 -2.19 19.85 -24.25
C ILE A 9 -3.13 18.77 -23.73
N LEU A 10 -4.24 18.50 -24.41
CA LEU A 10 -5.20 17.46 -24.03
C LEU A 10 -4.58 16.05 -24.16
N VAL A 11 -3.71 15.82 -25.15
CA VAL A 11 -2.94 14.58 -25.25
C VAL A 11 -2.08 14.38 -24.00
N VAL A 12 -1.30 15.37 -23.59
CA VAL A 12 -0.47 15.29 -22.37
C VAL A 12 -1.32 15.06 -21.12
N ILE A 13 -2.45 15.77 -21.02
CA ILE A 13 -3.39 15.58 -19.88
C ILE A 13 -3.93 14.15 -19.86
N SER A 14 -4.28 13.55 -21.01
CA SER A 14 -4.77 12.18 -21.06
C SER A 14 -3.72 11.18 -20.55
N PHE A 15 -2.45 11.35 -20.89
CA PHE A 15 -1.34 10.55 -20.36
C PHE A 15 -1.18 10.70 -18.84
N ILE A 16 -1.26 11.93 -18.33
CA ILE A 16 -1.18 12.20 -16.88
C ILE A 16 -2.32 11.49 -16.15
N VAL A 17 -3.55 11.59 -16.65
CA VAL A 17 -4.72 10.93 -16.06
C VAL A 17 -4.57 9.40 -16.10
N ALA A 18 -4.05 8.83 -17.20
CA ALA A 18 -3.76 7.40 -17.31
C ALA A 18 -2.75 6.94 -16.24
N ILE A 19 -1.66 7.68 -16.06
CA ILE A 19 -0.62 7.40 -15.06
C ILE A 19 -1.19 7.46 -13.64
N LEU A 20 -2.01 8.46 -13.36
CA LEU A 20 -2.65 8.63 -12.05
C LEU A 20 -3.67 7.52 -11.77
N ALA A 21 -4.47 7.12 -12.77
CA ALA A 21 -5.38 5.98 -12.64
C ALA A 21 -4.60 4.68 -12.37
N ALA A 22 -3.49 4.44 -13.07
CA ALA A 22 -2.63 3.30 -12.83
C ALA A 22 -1.96 3.33 -11.44
N TYR A 23 -1.50 4.49 -10.99
CA TYR A 23 -0.94 4.66 -9.65
C TYR A 23 -1.98 4.39 -8.55
N THR A 24 -3.20 4.88 -8.74
CA THR A 24 -4.34 4.61 -7.85
C THR A 24 -4.63 3.11 -7.79
N ALA A 25 -4.65 2.41 -8.93
CA ALA A 25 -4.86 0.97 -8.99
C ALA A 25 -3.82 0.19 -8.17
N LEU A 26 -2.53 0.53 -8.32
CA LEU A 26 -1.44 -0.11 -7.57
C LEU A 26 -1.57 0.09 -6.06
N ASN A 27 -1.95 1.30 -5.62
CA ASN A 27 -2.16 1.58 -4.20
C ASN A 27 -3.41 0.87 -3.65
N MET A 28 -4.51 0.86 -4.40
CA MET A 28 -5.73 0.18 -3.97
C MET A 28 -5.55 -1.35 -3.91
N ALA A 29 -4.80 -1.93 -4.84
CA ALA A 29 -4.47 -3.36 -4.80
C ALA A 29 -3.71 -3.75 -3.53
N ALA A 30 -2.77 -2.90 -3.06
CA ALA A 30 -2.07 -3.12 -1.80
C ALA A 30 -3.03 -3.09 -0.60
N ARG A 31 -3.97 -2.14 -0.57
CA ARG A 31 -4.96 -2.02 0.50
C ARG A 31 -5.95 -3.19 0.51
N VAL A 32 -6.42 -3.61 -0.67
CA VAL A 32 -7.29 -4.79 -0.77
C VAL A 32 -6.58 -6.03 -0.25
N ALA A 33 -5.31 -6.23 -0.62
CA ALA A 33 -4.51 -7.38 -0.20
C ALA A 33 -4.17 -7.36 1.31
N GLY A 34 -4.01 -6.18 1.91
CA GLY A 34 -3.74 -6.00 3.35
C GLY A 34 -4.99 -5.96 4.24
N SER A 35 -6.20 -5.99 3.65
CA SER A 35 -7.48 -5.88 4.38
C SER A 35 -8.25 -7.19 4.37
N GLN A 36 -9.17 -7.37 5.33
CA GLN A 36 -10.05 -8.53 5.41
C GLN A 36 -11.53 -8.12 5.57
N GLY A 37 -12.43 -9.04 5.25
CA GLY A 37 -13.87 -8.89 5.47
C GLY A 37 -14.49 -7.72 4.72
N VAL A 38 -15.24 -6.87 5.43
CA VAL A 38 -15.94 -5.71 4.85
C VAL A 38 -14.97 -4.66 4.31
N ALA A 39 -13.87 -4.41 5.01
CA ALA A 39 -12.86 -3.43 4.58
C ALA A 39 -12.27 -3.78 3.21
N ALA A 40 -11.92 -5.05 2.97
CA ALA A 40 -11.43 -5.52 1.67
C ALA A 40 -12.44 -5.28 0.55
N ARG A 41 -13.74 -5.51 0.81
CA ARG A 41 -14.82 -5.25 -0.18
C ARG A 41 -14.97 -3.76 -0.48
N VAL A 42 -14.89 -2.90 0.53
CA VAL A 42 -14.97 -1.44 0.37
C VAL A 42 -13.79 -0.94 -0.46
N TRP A 43 -12.57 -1.39 -0.16
CA TRP A 43 -11.38 -1.04 -0.94
C TRP A 43 -11.44 -1.57 -2.37
N LEU A 44 -11.96 -2.79 -2.58
CA LEU A 44 -12.16 -3.36 -3.91
C LEU A 44 -13.13 -2.51 -4.74
N ALA A 45 -14.30 -2.20 -4.16
CA ALA A 45 -15.33 -1.41 -4.85
C ALA A 45 -14.85 0.02 -5.11
N GLY A 46 -14.35 0.73 -4.09
CA GLY A 46 -13.84 2.09 -4.23
C GLY A 46 -12.66 2.20 -5.19
N GLY A 47 -11.71 1.25 -5.10
CA GLY A 47 -10.56 1.18 -6.00
C GLY A 47 -10.96 0.87 -7.44
N GLY A 48 -11.89 -0.07 -7.64
CA GLY A 48 -12.41 -0.42 -8.98
C GLY A 48 -13.15 0.74 -9.63
N VAL A 49 -13.99 1.45 -8.87
CA VAL A 49 -14.68 2.67 -9.34
C VAL A 49 -13.67 3.76 -9.69
N SER A 50 -12.72 4.07 -8.80
CA SER A 50 -11.73 5.13 -9.03
C SER A 50 -10.86 4.84 -10.26
N MET A 51 -10.34 3.60 -10.37
CA MET A 51 -9.53 3.18 -11.52
C MET A 51 -10.35 3.21 -12.81
N GLY A 52 -11.56 2.64 -12.79
CA GLY A 52 -12.42 2.57 -13.99
C GLY A 52 -12.82 3.94 -14.51
N ILE A 53 -13.21 4.86 -13.62
CA ILE A 53 -13.49 6.25 -14.00
C ILE A 53 -12.24 6.94 -14.52
N GLY A 54 -11.06 6.69 -13.94
CA GLY A 54 -9.79 7.26 -14.41
C GLY A 54 -9.44 6.82 -15.84
N VAL A 55 -9.56 5.52 -16.14
CA VAL A 55 -9.32 4.99 -17.50
C VAL A 55 -10.35 5.52 -18.49
N TRP A 56 -11.62 5.59 -18.09
CA TRP A 56 -12.71 6.17 -18.88
C TRP A 56 -12.48 7.67 -19.15
N ALA A 57 -12.08 8.44 -18.13
CA ALA A 57 -11.78 9.86 -18.28
C ALA A 57 -10.62 10.10 -19.23
N MET A 58 -9.53 9.32 -19.13
CA MET A 58 -8.41 9.38 -20.06
C MET A 58 -8.89 9.16 -21.51
N HIS A 59 -9.74 8.14 -21.75
CA HIS A 59 -10.27 7.84 -23.08
C HIS A 59 -11.04 9.04 -23.66
N PHE A 60 -11.96 9.64 -22.89
CA PHE A 60 -12.73 10.78 -23.38
C PHE A 60 -11.92 12.06 -23.49
N ILE A 61 -10.92 12.29 -22.64
CA ILE A 61 -9.95 13.40 -22.82
C ILE A 61 -9.17 13.20 -24.11
N GLY A 62 -8.75 11.98 -24.41
CA GLY A 62 -8.09 11.64 -25.67
C GLY A 62 -8.98 11.84 -26.90
N MET A 63 -10.28 11.49 -26.81
CA MET A 63 -11.25 11.79 -27.86
C MET A 63 -11.46 13.30 -28.05
N LEU A 64 -11.56 14.06 -26.97
CA LEU A 64 -11.69 15.51 -27.01
C LEU A 64 -10.42 16.22 -27.52
N ALA A 65 -9.27 15.53 -27.45
CA ALA A 65 -8.02 16.03 -28.03
C ALA A 65 -8.05 15.99 -29.56
N MET A 66 -8.86 15.13 -30.18
CA MET A 66 -9.03 15.04 -31.62
C MET A 66 -9.93 16.17 -32.11
N ASP A 67 -9.38 17.05 -32.94
CA ASP A 67 -10.10 18.13 -33.61
C ASP A 67 -10.41 17.73 -35.05
N LEU A 68 -11.72 17.61 -35.35
CA LEU A 68 -12.25 17.36 -36.72
C LEU A 68 -12.82 18.64 -37.33
N SER A 69 -12.56 19.82 -36.77
CA SER A 69 -13.11 21.13 -37.19
C SER A 69 -14.65 21.19 -37.20
N MET A 70 -15.29 20.35 -36.38
CA MET A 70 -16.75 20.33 -36.21
C MET A 70 -17.12 20.04 -34.76
N SER A 71 -18.27 20.56 -34.30
CA SER A 71 -18.75 20.34 -32.92
C SER A 71 -19.23 18.89 -32.77
N MET A 72 -18.54 18.13 -31.87
CA MET A 72 -18.86 16.74 -31.62
C MET A 72 -20.00 16.60 -30.62
N SER A 73 -20.89 15.62 -30.84
CA SER A 73 -21.95 15.20 -29.95
C SER A 73 -21.80 13.73 -29.61
N TYR A 74 -22.18 13.35 -28.39
CA TYR A 74 -22.00 12.00 -27.85
C TYR A 74 -23.32 11.43 -27.32
N ASN A 75 -23.61 10.20 -27.68
CA ASN A 75 -24.75 9.47 -27.17
C ASN A 75 -24.59 9.16 -25.68
N ALA A 76 -25.51 9.67 -24.84
CA ALA A 76 -25.41 9.55 -23.38
C ALA A 76 -25.43 8.08 -22.90
N ALA A 77 -26.28 7.23 -23.51
CA ALA A 77 -26.40 5.83 -23.09
C ALA A 77 -25.11 5.03 -23.37
N LEU A 78 -24.48 5.21 -24.53
CA LEU A 78 -23.22 4.56 -24.89
C LEU A 78 -22.05 5.12 -24.06
N THR A 79 -22.05 6.40 -23.75
CA THR A 79 -21.06 7.05 -22.86
C THR A 79 -21.10 6.45 -21.46
N VAL A 80 -22.31 6.31 -20.88
CA VAL A 80 -22.48 5.67 -19.56
C VAL A 80 -22.16 4.18 -19.62
N LEU A 81 -22.55 3.47 -20.69
CA LEU A 81 -22.23 2.05 -20.86
C LEU A 81 -20.72 1.82 -20.90
N SER A 82 -19.97 2.66 -21.63
CA SER A 82 -18.50 2.56 -21.67
C SER A 82 -17.87 2.78 -20.28
N MET A 83 -18.41 3.69 -19.47
CA MET A 83 -17.99 3.90 -18.09
C MET A 83 -18.22 2.66 -17.21
N VAL A 84 -19.41 2.05 -17.31
CA VAL A 84 -19.75 0.83 -16.56
C VAL A 84 -18.83 -0.33 -16.94
N ILE A 85 -18.53 -0.51 -18.22
CA ILE A 85 -17.56 -1.51 -18.71
C ILE A 85 -16.19 -1.27 -18.10
N SER A 86 -15.70 -0.02 -18.08
CA SER A 86 -14.42 0.35 -17.48
C SER A 86 -14.36 0.02 -15.99
N ILE A 87 -15.39 0.40 -15.23
CA ILE A 87 -15.48 0.13 -13.79
C ILE A 87 -15.50 -1.39 -13.53
N SER A 88 -16.31 -2.13 -14.27
CA SER A 88 -16.44 -3.58 -14.11
C SER A 88 -15.13 -4.31 -14.40
N SER A 89 -14.42 -3.92 -15.47
CA SER A 89 -13.09 -4.46 -15.81
C SER A 89 -12.03 -4.14 -14.76
N SER A 90 -12.08 -2.94 -14.19
CA SER A 90 -11.17 -2.49 -13.13
C SER A 90 -11.43 -3.21 -11.80
N MET A 91 -12.71 -3.41 -11.43
CA MET A 91 -13.08 -4.22 -10.26
C MET A 91 -12.63 -5.67 -10.41
N PHE A 92 -12.81 -6.25 -11.59
CA PHE A 92 -12.35 -7.61 -11.91
C PHE A 92 -10.83 -7.72 -11.78
N ALA A 93 -10.06 -6.75 -12.31
CA ALA A 93 -8.62 -6.73 -12.23
C ALA A 93 -8.14 -6.68 -10.76
N LEU A 94 -8.70 -5.78 -9.93
CA LEU A 94 -8.37 -5.68 -8.51
C LEU A 94 -8.75 -6.95 -7.74
N TRP A 95 -9.91 -7.53 -8.02
CA TRP A 95 -10.33 -8.80 -7.42
C TRP A 95 -9.35 -9.93 -7.76
N LEU A 96 -8.91 -10.02 -9.02
CA LEU A 96 -7.99 -11.07 -9.46
C LEU A 96 -6.62 -10.98 -8.77
N VAL A 97 -6.07 -9.76 -8.62
CA VAL A 97 -4.76 -9.54 -8.00
C VAL A 97 -4.80 -9.56 -6.47
N SER A 98 -5.98 -9.51 -5.85
CA SER A 98 -6.14 -9.60 -4.39
C SER A 98 -5.95 -11.02 -3.85
N GLY A 99 -6.04 -12.05 -4.69
CA GLY A 99 -5.83 -13.44 -4.30
C GLY A 99 -4.41 -13.71 -3.80
N GLU A 100 -4.22 -14.70 -2.93
CA GLU A 100 -2.91 -15.03 -2.32
C GLU A 100 -1.83 -15.36 -3.36
N GLN A 101 -2.21 -16.07 -4.44
CA GLN A 101 -1.31 -16.51 -5.50
C GLN A 101 -1.88 -16.15 -6.89
N LEU A 102 -1.07 -15.48 -7.70
CA LEU A 102 -1.38 -15.24 -9.10
C LEU A 102 -0.62 -16.26 -9.98
N ARG A 103 -1.20 -17.45 -10.11
CA ARG A 103 -0.65 -18.50 -10.97
C ARG A 103 -0.90 -18.15 -12.44
N LEU A 104 -0.01 -18.62 -13.33
CA LEU A 104 -0.11 -18.35 -14.78
C LEU A 104 -1.49 -18.77 -15.36
N ARG A 105 -2.08 -19.85 -14.84
CA ARG A 105 -3.42 -20.32 -15.20
C ARG A 105 -4.56 -19.34 -14.89
N ARG A 106 -4.35 -18.37 -13.98
CA ARG A 106 -5.31 -17.29 -13.66
C ARG A 106 -4.89 -15.99 -14.33
N LEU A 107 -3.59 -15.75 -14.47
CA LEU A 107 -3.06 -14.53 -15.07
C LEU A 107 -3.44 -14.40 -16.55
N LEU A 108 -3.26 -15.47 -17.35
CA LEU A 108 -3.55 -15.41 -18.78
C LEU A 108 -5.04 -15.18 -19.09
N PRO A 109 -5.99 -15.97 -18.58
CA PRO A 109 -7.41 -15.67 -18.77
C PRO A 109 -7.82 -14.31 -18.20
N GLY A 110 -7.26 -13.93 -17.05
CA GLY A 110 -7.50 -12.63 -16.44
C GLY A 110 -7.04 -11.47 -17.33
N ALA A 111 -5.89 -11.60 -17.98
CA ALA A 111 -5.40 -10.60 -18.94
C ALA A 111 -6.30 -10.49 -20.18
N VAL A 112 -6.82 -11.64 -20.65
CA VAL A 112 -7.76 -11.65 -21.78
C VAL A 112 -9.07 -10.95 -21.40
N VAL A 113 -9.66 -11.28 -20.25
CA VAL A 113 -10.92 -10.64 -19.79
C VAL A 113 -10.72 -9.14 -19.57
N MET A 114 -9.65 -8.73 -18.89
CA MET A 114 -9.32 -7.32 -18.66
C MET A 114 -9.07 -6.58 -19.97
N GLY A 115 -8.24 -7.15 -20.86
CA GLY A 115 -7.90 -6.55 -22.15
C GLY A 115 -9.13 -6.41 -23.05
N THR A 116 -9.99 -7.43 -23.12
CA THR A 116 -11.26 -7.36 -23.83
C THR A 116 -12.18 -6.28 -23.25
N GLY A 117 -12.23 -6.14 -21.91
CA GLY A 117 -12.98 -5.08 -21.26
C GLY A 117 -12.49 -3.68 -21.62
N ILE A 118 -11.15 -3.46 -21.67
CA ILE A 118 -10.57 -2.18 -22.08
C ILE A 118 -10.87 -1.88 -23.55
N VAL A 119 -10.75 -2.88 -24.44
CA VAL A 119 -11.12 -2.77 -25.86
C VAL A 119 -12.61 -2.45 -26.01
N ALA A 120 -13.48 -3.18 -25.30
CA ALA A 120 -14.92 -2.95 -25.31
C ALA A 120 -15.28 -1.54 -24.85
N MET A 121 -14.65 -1.05 -23.77
CA MET A 121 -14.84 0.32 -23.29
C MET A 121 -14.43 1.34 -24.34
N HIS A 122 -13.24 1.18 -24.94
CA HIS A 122 -12.74 2.11 -25.96
C HIS A 122 -13.67 2.18 -27.18
N TYR A 123 -14.01 1.04 -27.78
CA TYR A 123 -14.83 1.03 -29.00
C TYR A 123 -16.30 1.38 -28.73
N THR A 124 -16.85 1.09 -27.54
CA THR A 124 -18.17 1.59 -27.11
C THR A 124 -18.13 3.11 -26.93
N GLY A 125 -17.06 3.66 -26.36
CA GLY A 125 -16.86 5.11 -26.25
C GLY A 125 -16.73 5.80 -27.62
N MET A 126 -16.03 5.18 -28.55
CA MET A 126 -15.95 5.67 -29.94
C MET A 126 -17.31 5.60 -30.66
N ALA A 127 -18.06 4.52 -30.44
CA ALA A 127 -19.43 4.37 -30.98
C ALA A 127 -20.42 5.37 -30.40
N ALA A 128 -20.11 5.98 -29.24
CA ALA A 128 -20.94 7.05 -28.68
C ALA A 128 -20.90 8.35 -29.52
N LEU A 129 -19.89 8.51 -30.39
CA LEU A 129 -19.78 9.68 -31.27
C LEU A 129 -20.89 9.66 -32.33
N GLU A 130 -21.76 10.68 -32.33
CA GLU A 130 -22.91 10.77 -33.21
C GLU A 130 -22.51 11.36 -34.57
N VAL A 131 -22.04 10.50 -35.49
CA VAL A 131 -21.56 10.85 -36.83
C VAL A 131 -22.27 10.03 -37.92
N THR A 132 -22.56 10.66 -39.06
CA THR A 132 -23.11 10.00 -40.24
C THR A 132 -22.38 10.48 -41.51
N PRO A 133 -21.91 9.59 -42.40
CA PRO A 133 -21.82 8.14 -42.21
C PRO A 133 -20.92 7.76 -41.06
N GLY A 134 -21.15 6.58 -40.46
CA GLY A 134 -20.38 6.11 -39.29
C GLY A 134 -18.89 5.96 -39.53
N ILE A 135 -18.16 5.68 -38.46
CA ILE A 135 -16.69 5.48 -38.49
C ILE A 135 -16.35 4.27 -39.36
N VAL A 136 -15.42 4.45 -40.29
CA VAL A 136 -14.81 3.35 -41.07
C VAL A 136 -13.59 2.88 -40.35
N TRP A 137 -13.51 1.58 -40.05
CA TRP A 137 -12.45 1.03 -39.21
C TRP A 137 -11.31 0.42 -40.05
N ASP A 138 -10.08 0.90 -39.85
CA ASP A 138 -8.89 0.22 -40.35
C ASP A 138 -8.62 -1.04 -39.48
N LYS A 139 -8.79 -2.22 -40.11
CA LYS A 139 -8.66 -3.52 -39.42
C LYS A 139 -7.25 -3.76 -38.87
N THR A 140 -6.22 -3.18 -39.49
CA THR A 140 -4.84 -3.33 -39.05
C THR A 140 -4.62 -2.62 -37.73
N TRP A 141 -5.04 -1.35 -37.64
CA TRP A 141 -4.92 -0.56 -36.42
C TRP A 141 -5.85 -1.08 -35.30
N VAL A 142 -7.04 -1.59 -35.64
CA VAL A 142 -7.88 -2.31 -34.67
C VAL A 142 -7.13 -3.50 -34.08
N ALA A 143 -6.52 -4.34 -34.92
CA ALA A 143 -5.77 -5.51 -34.44
C ALA A 143 -4.57 -5.08 -33.56
N ILE A 144 -3.84 -4.03 -33.94
CA ILE A 144 -2.72 -3.49 -33.13
C ILE A 144 -3.22 -3.02 -31.79
N SER A 145 -4.32 -2.25 -31.73
CA SER A 145 -4.89 -1.76 -30.45
C SER A 145 -5.30 -2.91 -29.52
N VAL A 146 -5.90 -3.98 -30.08
CA VAL A 146 -6.28 -5.19 -29.30
C VAL A 146 -5.03 -5.89 -28.75
N VAL A 147 -3.98 -6.07 -29.54
CA VAL A 147 -2.74 -6.68 -29.09
C VAL A 147 -2.10 -5.86 -27.98
N ILE A 148 -2.06 -4.53 -28.13
CA ILE A 148 -1.55 -3.63 -27.07
C ILE A 148 -2.38 -3.77 -25.81
N ALA A 149 -3.72 -3.82 -25.91
CA ALA A 149 -4.61 -3.97 -24.76
C ALA A 149 -4.35 -5.28 -23.98
N LEU A 150 -4.20 -6.39 -24.70
CA LEU A 150 -3.93 -7.70 -24.09
C LEU A 150 -2.56 -7.73 -23.41
N ALA A 151 -1.51 -7.24 -24.09
CA ALA A 151 -0.17 -7.17 -23.56
C ALA A 151 -0.08 -6.23 -22.33
N ALA A 152 -0.69 -5.04 -22.43
CA ALA A 152 -0.78 -4.08 -21.34
C ALA A 152 -1.53 -4.66 -20.13
N SER A 153 -2.64 -5.37 -20.35
CA SER A 153 -3.41 -6.01 -19.28
C SER A 153 -2.62 -7.12 -18.59
N LEU A 154 -1.88 -7.92 -19.34
CA LEU A 154 -0.99 -8.94 -18.77
C LEU A 154 0.10 -8.31 -17.89
N ALA A 155 0.79 -7.30 -18.40
CA ALA A 155 1.83 -6.58 -17.68
C ALA A 155 1.26 -5.87 -16.44
N ALA A 156 0.09 -5.22 -16.57
CA ALA A 156 -0.57 -4.51 -15.48
C ALA A 156 -0.96 -5.45 -14.33
N LEU A 157 -1.58 -6.58 -14.62
CA LEU A 157 -1.95 -7.58 -13.61
C LEU A 157 -0.72 -8.15 -12.90
N TRP A 158 0.33 -8.46 -13.66
CA TRP A 158 1.58 -8.98 -13.10
C TRP A 158 2.30 -7.95 -12.21
N LEU A 159 2.45 -6.69 -12.69
CA LEU A 159 3.07 -5.61 -11.94
C LEU A 159 2.28 -5.29 -10.67
N THR A 160 0.96 -5.18 -10.78
CA THR A 160 0.08 -4.90 -9.64
C THR A 160 0.19 -5.98 -8.57
N PHE A 161 0.20 -7.25 -8.97
CA PHE A 161 0.38 -8.36 -8.04
C PHE A 161 1.77 -8.33 -7.36
N ARG A 162 2.83 -8.04 -8.12
CA ARG A 162 4.21 -7.97 -7.60
C ARG A 162 4.42 -6.80 -6.64
N LEU A 163 3.80 -5.67 -6.90
CA LEU A 163 4.01 -4.42 -6.17
C LEU A 163 2.96 -4.14 -5.08
N ARG A 164 2.06 -5.09 -4.80
CA ARG A 164 1.00 -4.93 -3.79
C ARG A 164 1.50 -4.98 -2.34
N GLN A 165 2.73 -5.44 -2.06
CA GLN A 165 3.29 -5.48 -0.70
C GLN A 165 3.67 -4.08 -0.23
N GLU A 166 3.35 -3.77 1.02
CA GLU A 166 3.66 -2.47 1.62
C GLU A 166 5.13 -2.46 2.11
N ALA A 167 5.96 -1.70 1.42
CA ALA A 167 7.32 -1.39 1.86
C ALA A 167 7.70 0.01 1.36
N ALA A 168 8.44 0.77 2.17
CA ALA A 168 8.85 2.14 1.82
C ALA A 168 9.62 2.22 0.48
N ARG A 169 10.39 1.18 0.14
CA ARG A 169 11.10 1.06 -1.14
C ARG A 169 10.18 0.84 -2.34
N MET A 170 8.93 0.43 -2.12
CA MET A 170 7.96 0.13 -3.19
C MET A 170 7.31 1.37 -3.79
N ALA A 171 7.33 2.52 -3.12
CA ALA A 171 6.68 3.74 -3.64
C ALA A 171 7.27 4.19 -4.99
N LEU A 172 8.61 4.19 -5.11
CA LEU A 172 9.29 4.56 -6.36
C LEU A 172 9.05 3.52 -7.46
N MET A 173 9.03 2.23 -7.11
CA MET A 173 8.73 1.15 -8.05
C MET A 173 7.27 1.21 -8.54
N ARG A 174 6.32 1.55 -7.66
CA ARG A 174 4.91 1.79 -8.04
C ARG A 174 4.78 2.98 -8.98
N LEU A 175 5.53 4.05 -8.76
CA LEU A 175 5.53 5.21 -9.66
C LEU A 175 6.04 4.81 -11.05
N GLY A 176 7.15 4.11 -11.15
CA GLY A 176 7.68 3.60 -12.43
C GLY A 176 6.70 2.65 -13.13
N ALA A 177 6.08 1.74 -12.39
CA ALA A 177 5.04 0.85 -12.91
C ALA A 177 3.81 1.61 -13.40
N ALA A 178 3.36 2.62 -12.65
CA ALA A 178 2.23 3.45 -13.03
C ALA A 178 2.49 4.24 -14.32
N ILE A 179 3.71 4.78 -14.49
CA ILE A 179 4.12 5.44 -15.72
C ILE A 179 4.06 4.45 -16.91
N THR A 180 4.65 3.27 -16.76
CA THR A 180 4.65 2.24 -17.81
C THR A 180 3.23 1.80 -18.15
N MET A 181 2.38 1.54 -17.16
CA MET A 181 0.98 1.16 -17.36
C MET A 181 0.18 2.29 -18.01
N GLY A 182 0.36 3.53 -17.55
CA GLY A 182 -0.31 4.70 -18.11
C GLY A 182 0.05 4.92 -19.59
N ILE A 183 1.32 4.79 -19.96
CA ILE A 183 1.78 4.85 -21.35
C ILE A 183 1.16 3.72 -22.17
N ALA A 184 1.08 2.50 -21.66
CA ALA A 184 0.49 1.37 -22.37
C ALA A 184 -1.02 1.54 -22.60
N ILE A 185 -1.77 2.06 -21.60
CA ILE A 185 -3.20 2.34 -21.72
C ILE A 185 -3.44 3.45 -22.74
N ALA A 186 -2.71 4.56 -22.66
CA ALA A 186 -2.79 5.65 -23.63
C ALA A 186 -2.37 5.19 -25.04
N GLY A 187 -1.32 4.38 -25.14
CA GLY A 187 -0.86 3.80 -26.41
C GLY A 187 -1.93 2.96 -27.10
N MET A 188 -2.66 2.13 -26.35
CA MET A 188 -3.81 1.39 -26.89
C MET A 188 -4.91 2.33 -27.38
N HIS A 189 -5.24 3.37 -26.58
CA HIS A 189 -6.26 4.35 -26.95
C HIS A 189 -5.89 5.07 -28.25
N TYR A 190 -4.68 5.62 -28.37
CA TYR A 190 -4.27 6.33 -29.59
C TYR A 190 -4.11 5.40 -30.80
N ALA A 191 -3.68 4.16 -30.62
CA ALA A 191 -3.72 3.16 -31.70
C ALA A 191 -5.13 2.86 -32.16
N GLY A 192 -6.12 2.81 -31.23
CA GLY A 192 -7.53 2.69 -31.56
C GLY A 192 -8.12 3.93 -32.22
N MET A 193 -7.61 5.13 -31.90
CA MET A 193 -7.99 6.38 -32.58
C MET A 193 -7.47 6.42 -34.03
N GLU A 194 -6.26 5.93 -34.31
CA GLU A 194 -5.73 5.79 -35.66
C GLU A 194 -6.53 4.80 -36.52
N ALA A 195 -7.21 3.84 -35.89
CA ALA A 195 -8.11 2.93 -36.58
C ALA A 195 -9.39 3.63 -37.11
N ALA A 196 -9.76 4.77 -36.52
CA ALA A 196 -11.01 5.48 -36.84
C ALA A 196 -10.80 6.42 -38.02
N GLN A 197 -11.38 6.08 -39.17
CA GLN A 197 -11.35 6.88 -40.36
C GLN A 197 -12.70 7.57 -40.60
N PHE A 198 -12.66 8.88 -40.82
CA PHE A 198 -13.86 9.71 -41.04
C PHE A 198 -13.95 10.09 -42.51
N PRO A 199 -15.04 9.69 -43.23
CA PRO A 199 -15.26 10.13 -44.61
C PRO A 199 -15.41 11.65 -44.70
N MET A 200 -15.08 12.25 -45.85
CA MET A 200 -15.19 13.70 -46.05
C MET A 200 -16.68 14.19 -45.96
N SER A 201 -17.64 13.31 -46.19
CA SER A 201 -19.06 13.58 -46.07
C SER A 201 -19.61 13.44 -44.63
N THR A 202 -18.75 13.27 -43.62
CA THR A 202 -19.18 13.08 -42.24
C THR A 202 -19.90 14.33 -41.73
N MET A 203 -21.10 14.14 -41.20
CA MET A 203 -21.93 15.15 -40.53
C MET A 203 -22.14 14.73 -39.09
N VAL A 204 -22.18 15.69 -38.16
CA VAL A 204 -22.46 15.46 -36.74
C VAL A 204 -23.95 15.76 -36.45
N HIS A 205 -24.60 14.86 -35.73
CA HIS A 205 -25.95 15.07 -35.22
C HIS A 205 -25.89 15.68 -33.82
N HIS A 206 -26.69 16.73 -33.57
CA HIS A 206 -26.66 17.48 -32.31
C HIS A 206 -27.74 17.02 -31.30
N HIS A 207 -28.02 15.72 -31.23
CA HIS A 207 -29.05 15.18 -30.32
C HIS A 207 -28.48 14.67 -28.98
N GLY A 208 -27.15 14.55 -28.83
CA GLY A 208 -26.50 14.00 -27.68
C GLY A 208 -25.88 15.04 -26.76
N ILE A 209 -24.94 14.57 -25.91
CA ILE A 209 -24.16 15.44 -25.01
C ILE A 209 -23.18 16.23 -25.87
N ASN A 210 -23.22 17.55 -25.74
CA ASN A 210 -22.26 18.43 -26.40
C ASN A 210 -20.82 18.17 -25.86
N GLY A 211 -19.82 18.16 -26.73
CA GLY A 211 -18.42 17.93 -26.37
C GLY A 211 -17.93 18.86 -25.26
N SER A 212 -18.38 20.12 -25.20
CA SER A 212 -18.01 21.06 -24.13
C SER A 212 -18.53 20.62 -22.76
N TRP A 213 -19.79 20.14 -22.69
CA TRP A 213 -20.35 19.58 -21.46
C TRP A 213 -19.65 18.30 -21.04
N LEU A 214 -19.32 17.44 -21.99
CA LEU A 214 -18.56 16.23 -21.73
C LEU A 214 -17.15 16.57 -21.20
N ALA A 215 -16.49 17.58 -21.77
CA ALA A 215 -15.19 18.06 -21.28
C ALA A 215 -15.25 18.53 -19.82
N ILE A 216 -16.29 19.29 -19.46
CA ILE A 216 -16.50 19.73 -18.08
C ILE A 216 -16.72 18.52 -17.16
N LEU A 217 -17.63 17.62 -17.53
CA LEU A 217 -17.94 16.42 -16.75
C LEU A 217 -16.69 15.56 -16.51
N VAL A 218 -15.95 15.25 -17.56
CA VAL A 218 -14.70 14.45 -17.50
C VAL A 218 -13.65 15.15 -16.65
N SER A 219 -13.49 16.47 -16.79
CA SER A 219 -12.52 17.24 -16.00
C SER A 219 -12.88 17.25 -14.52
N VAL A 220 -14.15 17.48 -14.17
CA VAL A 220 -14.64 17.45 -12.78
C VAL A 220 -14.43 16.06 -12.17
N VAL A 221 -14.77 15.01 -12.91
CA VAL A 221 -14.61 13.62 -12.45
C VAL A 221 -13.12 13.28 -12.27
N ALA A 222 -12.25 13.67 -13.21
CA ALA A 222 -10.81 13.45 -13.10
C ALA A 222 -10.21 14.18 -11.88
N LEU A 223 -10.59 15.45 -11.66
CA LEU A 223 -10.16 16.24 -10.50
C LEU A 223 -10.67 15.64 -9.18
N ALA A 224 -11.91 15.16 -9.15
CA ALA A 224 -12.49 14.51 -7.98
C ALA A 224 -11.71 13.23 -7.62
N ILE A 225 -11.37 12.41 -8.61
CA ILE A 225 -10.56 11.18 -8.41
C ILE A 225 -9.17 11.53 -7.89
N LEU A 226 -8.52 12.52 -8.48
CA LEU A 226 -7.24 13.04 -8.01
C LEU A 226 -7.31 13.52 -6.56
N GLY A 227 -8.31 14.33 -6.24
CA GLY A 227 -8.53 14.84 -4.89
C GLY A 227 -8.76 13.72 -3.87
N ILE A 228 -9.62 12.75 -4.19
CA ILE A 228 -9.90 11.59 -3.33
C ILE A 228 -8.62 10.76 -3.14
N THR A 229 -7.86 10.51 -4.20
CA THR A 229 -6.62 9.72 -4.13
C THR A 229 -5.58 10.40 -3.24
N LEU A 230 -5.41 11.72 -3.39
CA LEU A 230 -4.52 12.51 -2.55
C LEU A 230 -4.97 12.50 -1.09
N LEU A 231 -6.25 12.74 -0.82
CA LEU A 231 -6.81 12.72 0.53
C LEU A 231 -6.62 11.36 1.20
N VAL A 232 -6.92 10.27 0.50
CA VAL A 232 -6.75 8.89 1.01
C VAL A 232 -5.27 8.61 1.28
N SER A 233 -4.37 9.00 0.37
CA SER A 233 -2.92 8.83 0.55
C SER A 233 -2.38 9.63 1.74
N MET A 234 -2.83 10.88 1.91
CA MET A 234 -2.44 11.71 3.05
C MET A 234 -2.96 11.16 4.37
N PHE A 235 -4.21 10.69 4.39
CA PHE A 235 -4.81 10.11 5.60
C PHE A 235 -4.09 8.84 6.03
N ASP A 236 -3.75 7.99 5.07
CA ASP A 236 -3.00 6.77 5.31
C ASP A 236 -1.58 7.03 5.84
N ALA A 237 -0.86 7.97 5.23
CA ALA A 237 0.46 8.37 5.70
C ALA A 237 0.43 8.90 7.16
N ARG A 238 -0.61 9.68 7.50
CA ARG A 238 -0.82 10.15 8.88
C ARG A 238 -1.15 9.01 9.84
N LEU A 239 -1.96 8.05 9.41
CA LEU A 239 -2.32 6.89 10.24
C LEU A 239 -1.09 6.01 10.51
N GLN A 240 -0.29 5.72 9.50
CA GLN A 240 0.96 4.96 9.65
C GLN A 240 1.96 5.67 10.57
N ALA A 241 2.12 6.98 10.44
CA ALA A 241 2.97 7.76 11.33
C ALA A 241 2.50 7.72 12.78
N ARG A 242 1.19 7.82 13.02
CA ARG A 242 0.61 7.71 14.38
C ARG A 242 0.77 6.31 14.97
N THR A 243 0.52 5.26 14.19
CA THR A 243 0.67 3.88 14.69
C THR A 243 2.11 3.54 15.03
N SER A 244 3.08 4.02 14.26
CA SER A 244 4.50 3.82 14.56
C SER A 244 4.94 4.55 15.84
N LEU A 245 4.47 5.78 16.04
CA LEU A 245 4.71 6.55 17.27
C LEU A 245 4.10 5.86 18.50
N LEU A 246 2.86 5.40 18.41
CA LEU A 246 2.20 4.68 19.49
C LEU A 246 2.92 3.35 19.81
N ALA A 247 3.35 2.61 18.79
CA ALA A 247 4.09 1.36 18.99
C ALA A 247 5.44 1.61 19.69
N SER A 248 6.16 2.66 19.33
CA SER A 248 7.44 3.02 20.00
C SER A 248 7.22 3.45 21.46
N SER A 249 6.23 4.29 21.71
CA SER A 249 5.89 4.74 23.07
C SER A 249 5.41 3.59 23.97
N LEU A 250 4.60 2.67 23.42
CA LEU A 250 4.17 1.48 24.15
C LEU A 250 5.36 0.55 24.47
N ALA A 251 6.28 0.37 23.52
CA ALA A 251 7.47 -0.45 23.73
C ALA A 251 8.39 0.16 24.80
N GLU A 252 8.52 1.49 24.86
CA GLU A 252 9.27 2.21 25.88
C GLU A 252 8.61 2.06 27.27
N ALA A 253 7.30 2.33 27.37
CA ALA A 253 6.55 2.15 28.61
C ALA A 253 6.63 0.70 29.15
N ASN A 254 6.52 -0.29 28.26
CA ASN A 254 6.67 -1.70 28.64
C ASN A 254 8.06 -2.04 29.17
N ARG A 255 9.13 -1.43 28.58
CA ARG A 255 10.50 -1.61 29.08
C ARG A 255 10.66 -1.01 30.47
N GLU A 256 10.15 0.20 30.69
CA GLU A 256 10.18 0.85 32.02
C GLU A 256 9.42 0.03 33.05
N LEU A 257 8.22 -0.42 32.72
CA LEU A 257 7.42 -1.29 33.60
C LEU A 257 8.15 -2.60 33.92
N ALA A 258 8.77 -3.24 32.93
CA ALA A 258 9.56 -4.45 33.15
C ALA A 258 10.79 -4.18 34.05
N GLN A 259 11.47 -3.06 33.86
CA GLN A 259 12.59 -2.67 34.73
C GLN A 259 12.13 -2.43 36.17
N LEU A 260 11.02 -1.72 36.38
CA LEU A 260 10.48 -1.47 37.72
C LEU A 260 9.97 -2.75 38.39
N ALA A 261 9.37 -3.66 37.64
CA ALA A 261 8.80 -4.90 38.14
C ALA A 261 9.85 -5.98 38.47
N LEU A 262 10.97 -6.00 37.72
CA LEU A 262 11.92 -7.11 37.75
C LEU A 262 13.30 -6.73 38.33
N HIS A 263 13.54 -5.45 38.57
CA HIS A 263 14.83 -4.98 39.09
C HIS A 263 14.67 -4.14 40.35
N ASP A 264 15.68 -4.22 41.22
CA ASP A 264 15.80 -3.34 42.39
C ASP A 264 16.09 -1.90 41.94
N THR A 265 15.34 -0.94 42.48
CA THR A 265 15.41 0.47 42.03
C THR A 265 16.70 1.16 42.37
N LEU A 266 17.39 0.76 43.46
CA LEU A 266 18.65 1.34 43.93
C LEU A 266 19.84 0.77 43.16
N THR A 267 19.98 -0.55 43.14
CA THR A 267 21.15 -1.23 42.60
C THR A 267 21.01 -1.63 41.14
N ARG A 268 19.81 -1.60 40.60
CA ARG A 268 19.46 -2.08 39.24
C ARG A 268 19.72 -3.56 39.00
N LEU A 269 20.04 -4.32 40.06
CA LEU A 269 20.12 -5.77 40.00
C LEU A 269 18.74 -6.40 39.81
N PRO A 270 18.64 -7.63 39.30
CA PRO A 270 17.44 -8.47 39.43
C PRO A 270 16.89 -8.40 40.85
N ASN A 271 15.58 -8.20 40.96
CA ASN A 271 14.88 -8.28 42.23
C ASN A 271 14.47 -9.74 42.52
N ARG A 272 13.76 -9.95 43.62
CA ARG A 272 13.30 -11.27 44.05
C ARG A 272 12.46 -11.97 42.96
N ILE A 273 11.58 -11.26 42.27
CA ILE A 273 10.70 -11.83 41.24
C ILE A 273 11.52 -12.38 40.07
N LEU A 274 12.47 -11.58 39.56
CA LEU A 274 13.33 -12.02 38.46
C LEU A 274 14.29 -13.14 38.88
N LEU A 275 14.74 -13.13 40.12
CA LEU A 275 15.56 -14.23 40.65
C LEU A 275 14.77 -15.53 40.70
N GLU A 276 13.53 -15.53 41.18
CA GLU A 276 12.65 -16.70 41.23
C GLU A 276 12.43 -17.29 39.82
N ASP A 277 12.14 -16.43 38.81
CA ASP A 277 12.01 -16.88 37.43
C ASP A 277 13.32 -17.52 36.89
N ARG A 278 14.46 -16.92 37.17
CA ARG A 278 15.78 -17.48 36.76
C ARG A 278 16.10 -18.81 37.46
N LEU A 279 15.73 -18.92 38.73
CA LEU A 279 15.88 -20.16 39.47
C LEU A 279 15.03 -21.29 38.92
N ASP A 280 13.75 -21.03 38.57
CA ASP A 280 12.88 -22.02 37.92
C ASP A 280 13.43 -22.47 36.57
N GLN A 281 14.01 -21.55 35.79
CA GLN A 281 14.70 -21.88 34.54
C GLN A 281 15.92 -22.76 34.76
N ALA A 282 16.76 -22.46 35.79
CA ALA A 282 17.95 -23.24 36.13
C ALA A 282 17.57 -24.66 36.62
N ILE A 283 16.51 -24.80 37.45
CA ILE A 283 15.97 -26.10 37.86
C ILE A 283 15.53 -26.92 36.66
N SER A 284 14.71 -26.32 35.78
CA SER A 284 14.22 -26.98 34.57
C SER A 284 15.33 -27.41 33.63
N LYS A 285 16.44 -26.66 33.55
CA LYS A 285 17.62 -26.98 32.76
C LYS A 285 18.40 -28.12 33.42
N ALA A 286 18.58 -28.09 34.73
CA ALA A 286 19.26 -29.14 35.49
C ALA A 286 18.54 -30.49 35.32
N ASP A 287 17.23 -30.52 35.37
CA ASP A 287 16.42 -31.72 35.19
C ASP A 287 16.54 -32.32 33.79
N ARG A 288 16.67 -31.48 32.75
CA ARG A 288 16.78 -31.94 31.38
C ARG A 288 18.18 -32.34 30.95
N GLU A 289 19.18 -31.58 31.40
CA GLU A 289 20.57 -31.67 30.89
C GLU A 289 21.52 -32.25 31.90
N GLY A 290 21.08 -32.44 33.16
CA GLY A 290 21.93 -32.90 34.26
C GLY A 290 22.99 -31.87 34.69
N SER A 291 22.84 -30.60 34.32
CA SER A 291 23.79 -29.53 34.61
C SER A 291 23.52 -29.00 36.02
N PRO A 292 24.51 -29.09 36.98
CA PRO A 292 24.30 -28.58 38.31
C PRO A 292 24.31 -27.04 38.33
N PHE A 293 23.54 -26.43 39.23
CA PHE A 293 23.58 -25.01 39.56
C PHE A 293 23.83 -24.81 41.04
N ALA A 294 24.27 -23.62 41.44
CA ALA A 294 24.47 -23.25 42.83
C ALA A 294 23.72 -21.95 43.15
N LEU A 295 23.07 -21.91 44.32
CA LEU A 295 22.43 -20.73 44.84
C LEU A 295 23.15 -20.30 46.11
N MET A 296 23.63 -19.05 46.14
CA MET A 296 24.47 -18.52 47.21
C MET A 296 23.80 -17.27 47.79
N PHE A 297 23.51 -17.28 49.08
CA PHE A 297 22.97 -16.14 49.82
C PHE A 297 24.13 -15.37 50.44
N MET A 298 24.07 -14.05 50.35
CA MET A 298 25.06 -13.11 50.87
C MET A 298 24.36 -11.99 51.63
N ASP A 299 24.96 -11.58 52.76
CA ASP A 299 24.49 -10.48 53.60
C ASP A 299 25.68 -9.57 53.93
N LEU A 300 25.45 -8.27 54.12
CA LEU A 300 26.53 -7.33 54.44
C LEU A 300 26.66 -7.14 55.94
N ASP A 301 27.67 -7.80 56.54
CA ASP A 301 27.93 -7.68 57.95
C ASP A 301 28.13 -6.21 58.39
N GLY A 302 27.34 -5.79 59.38
CA GLY A 302 27.46 -4.47 59.98
C GLY A 302 26.77 -3.34 59.16
N PHE A 303 25.99 -3.65 58.09
CA PHE A 303 25.30 -2.64 57.29
C PHE A 303 24.44 -1.71 58.09
N LYS A 304 23.69 -2.25 59.08
CA LYS A 304 22.89 -1.46 59.99
C LYS A 304 23.72 -0.45 60.77
N THR A 305 24.89 -0.82 61.22
CA THR A 305 25.81 0.09 61.95
C THR A 305 26.26 1.26 61.06
N VAL A 306 26.45 1.00 59.76
CA VAL A 306 26.79 2.07 58.79
C VAL A 306 25.62 3.04 58.64
N ASN A 307 24.40 2.52 58.52
CA ASN A 307 23.18 3.36 58.44
C ASN A 307 22.98 4.19 59.71
N ASP A 308 23.17 3.58 60.86
CA ASP A 308 22.96 4.26 62.17
C ASP A 308 24.04 5.35 62.41
N ALA A 309 25.28 5.13 61.93
CA ALA A 309 26.40 6.07 62.13
C ALA A 309 26.43 7.18 61.07
N TYR A 310 26.09 6.90 59.81
CA TYR A 310 26.33 7.80 58.67
C TYR A 310 25.08 8.15 57.88
N GLY A 311 23.92 7.57 58.23
CA GLY A 311 22.64 7.81 57.54
C GLY A 311 22.44 6.91 56.35
N HIS A 312 21.13 6.80 55.97
CA HIS A 312 20.66 5.93 54.85
C HIS A 312 21.30 6.28 53.50
N ASP A 313 21.56 7.56 53.21
CA ASP A 313 22.21 7.99 51.96
C ASP A 313 23.62 7.39 51.77
N VAL A 314 24.35 7.19 52.88
CA VAL A 314 25.67 6.55 52.83
C VAL A 314 25.53 5.04 52.68
N GLY A 315 24.54 4.44 53.35
CA GLY A 315 24.20 3.03 53.15
C GLY A 315 23.81 2.70 51.74
N ASP A 316 22.99 3.54 51.11
CA ASP A 316 22.55 3.37 49.69
C ASP A 316 23.76 3.43 48.74
N LYS A 317 24.70 4.39 48.94
CA LYS A 317 25.96 4.46 48.20
C LYS A 317 26.82 3.24 48.41
N LEU A 318 26.86 2.70 49.62
CA LEU A 318 27.60 1.47 49.93
C LEU A 318 27.00 0.28 49.15
N LEU A 319 25.70 0.11 49.16
CA LEU A 319 25.00 -0.95 48.40
C LEU A 319 25.32 -0.87 46.92
N VAL A 320 25.26 0.33 46.31
CA VAL A 320 25.61 0.53 44.91
C VAL A 320 27.11 0.20 44.66
N ALA A 321 28.00 0.62 45.51
CA ALA A 321 29.46 0.33 45.40
C ALA A 321 29.77 -1.16 45.52
N VAL A 322 29.13 -1.86 46.47
CA VAL A 322 29.24 -3.33 46.62
C VAL A 322 28.72 -4.04 45.38
N THR A 323 27.55 -3.64 44.88
CA THR A 323 26.96 -4.18 43.64
C THR A 323 27.93 -4.07 42.46
N GLN A 324 28.50 -2.89 42.23
CA GLN A 324 29.48 -2.67 41.16
C GLN A 324 30.74 -3.54 41.31
N ARG A 325 31.22 -3.68 42.53
CA ARG A 325 32.40 -4.49 42.84
C ARG A 325 32.17 -5.99 42.65
N LEU A 326 30.98 -6.48 43.05
CA LEU A 326 30.55 -7.87 42.79
C LEU A 326 30.47 -8.15 41.30
N LEU A 327 29.79 -7.28 40.54
CA LEU A 327 29.64 -7.44 39.09
C LEU A 327 30.98 -7.46 38.35
N LEU A 328 31.99 -6.69 38.81
CA LEU A 328 33.32 -6.70 38.21
C LEU A 328 34.07 -8.01 38.43
N GLN A 329 33.79 -8.72 39.51
CA GLN A 329 34.43 -10.00 39.85
C GLN A 329 33.72 -11.21 39.22
N LEU A 330 32.43 -11.09 38.94
CA LEU A 330 31.65 -12.16 38.37
C LEU A 330 31.92 -12.24 36.86
N LYS A 331 32.49 -13.35 36.40
CA LYS A 331 32.75 -13.66 34.98
C LYS A 331 31.96 -14.89 34.60
N GLY A 332 31.09 -14.77 33.61
CA GLY A 332 30.33 -15.90 33.07
C GLY A 332 28.82 -15.79 33.21
N GLN A 333 28.13 -16.95 33.24
CA GLN A 333 26.68 -17.02 33.35
C GLN A 333 26.25 -17.01 34.83
N TYR A 334 26.18 -15.83 35.43
CA TYR A 334 25.71 -15.65 36.79
C TYR A 334 24.56 -14.65 36.83
N THR A 335 23.57 -14.91 37.71
CA THR A 335 22.54 -13.93 38.04
C THR A 335 22.80 -13.45 39.49
N LEU A 336 23.24 -12.20 39.65
CA LEU A 336 23.30 -11.53 40.94
C LEU A 336 22.02 -10.75 41.15
N ALA A 337 21.31 -11.01 42.25
CA ALA A 337 20.07 -10.36 42.61
C ALA A 337 20.18 -9.69 43.99
N ARG A 338 19.38 -8.63 44.22
CA ARG A 338 19.13 -8.05 45.54
C ARG A 338 17.68 -8.32 45.91
N ILE A 339 17.47 -9.03 47.01
CA ILE A 339 16.13 -9.45 47.47
C ILE A 339 15.50 -8.52 48.48
N GLY A 340 16.29 -7.66 49.12
CA GLY A 340 15.86 -6.62 50.05
C GLY A 340 16.97 -6.20 51.01
N GLY A 341 16.92 -5.01 51.60
CA GLY A 341 17.89 -4.53 52.56
C GLY A 341 19.34 -4.66 52.08
N ASP A 342 20.13 -5.43 52.81
CA ASP A 342 21.56 -5.79 52.58
C ASP A 342 21.74 -7.22 52.05
N GLU A 343 20.62 -7.90 51.69
CA GLU A 343 20.63 -9.29 51.22
C GLU A 343 20.81 -9.38 49.69
N PHE A 344 21.81 -10.11 49.26
CA PHE A 344 22.09 -10.43 47.87
C PHE A 344 22.05 -11.95 47.66
N VAL A 345 21.65 -12.36 46.46
CA VAL A 345 21.68 -13.76 46.06
C VAL A 345 22.37 -13.90 44.70
N LEU A 346 23.28 -14.86 44.63
CA LEU A 346 23.98 -15.23 43.41
C LEU A 346 23.50 -16.62 42.94
N LEU A 347 22.97 -16.69 41.76
CA LEU A 347 22.67 -17.93 41.04
C LEU A 347 23.78 -18.17 40.03
N ALA A 348 24.46 -19.30 40.12
CA ALA A 348 25.53 -19.76 39.23
C ALA A 348 25.05 -21.00 38.47
N GLU A 349 25.03 -20.91 37.13
CA GLU A 349 24.62 -21.98 36.24
C GLU A 349 25.83 -22.62 35.53
#